data_4242fa51a4b7842e0a3bdd273b1150c9
#
_entry.id   4242fa51a4b7842e0a3bdd273b1150c9
#
_cell.length_a   1.000
_cell.length_b   1.000
_cell.length_c   1.000
_cell.angle_alpha   90.00
_cell.angle_beta   90.00
_cell.angle_gamma   90.00
#
_symmetry.space_group_name_H-M   'P 1'
#
loop_
_entity.id
_entity.type
_entity.pdbx_description
1 polymer ?
#
loop_
_entity_poly.entity_id
_entity_poly.type
_entity_poly.pdbx_seq_one_letter_code
_entity_poly.pdbx_strand_id
1 'polypeptide(L)'
;KACVDNAMQLGLPEARSPLAEAVIRRATSPKSHSAEKAIDAALADVKNGQSYDFPRQLQNVHCDGEGAAVKGQHYLYPHDYPNHWVKQQYLPDPLKNRVYYEYGENKLEQAAKDYWSRIKK
;
A
#
# COMPACT_ATOMS: atom_id res chain seq x y z
N LYS A 1 14.95 7.99 -9.08
CA LYS A 1 15.99 8.61 -8.21
C LYS A 1 17.38 8.20 -8.67
N ALA A 2 17.75 6.90 -8.66
CA ALA A 2 19.11 6.46 -9.02
C ALA A 2 19.64 7.03 -10.35
N CYS A 3 18.85 7.02 -11.41
CA CYS A 3 19.28 7.59 -12.70
C CYS A 3 19.53 9.10 -12.63
N VAL A 4 18.75 9.85 -11.84
CA VAL A 4 18.96 11.28 -11.64
C VAL A 4 20.23 11.53 -10.81
N ASP A 5 20.42 10.79 -9.73
CA ASP A 5 21.62 10.92 -8.89
C ASP A 5 22.88 10.60 -9.70
N ASN A 6 22.87 9.53 -10.52
CA ASN A 6 23.98 9.22 -11.42
C ASN A 6 24.24 10.32 -12.45
N ALA A 7 23.16 10.87 -13.05
CA ALA A 7 23.30 11.97 -14.03
C ALA A 7 23.91 13.21 -13.39
N MET A 8 23.53 13.54 -12.16
CA MET A 8 24.09 14.67 -11.43
C MET A 8 25.57 14.49 -11.06
N GLN A 9 25.97 13.26 -10.77
CA GLN A 9 27.37 12.94 -10.42
C GLN A 9 28.30 12.89 -11.64
N LEU A 10 27.79 12.31 -12.75
CA LEU A 10 28.59 12.14 -13.97
C LEU A 10 28.73 13.42 -14.79
N GLY A 11 27.68 14.27 -14.82
CA GLY A 11 27.65 15.40 -15.72
C GLY A 11 27.51 15.00 -17.20
N LEU A 12 27.42 15.99 -18.08
CA LEU A 12 27.39 15.78 -19.54
C LEU A 12 28.82 15.71 -20.09
N PRO A 13 29.05 14.83 -21.09
CA PRO A 13 28.07 14.07 -21.89
C PRO A 13 27.67 12.70 -21.31
N GLU A 14 28.30 12.18 -20.27
CA GLU A 14 28.10 10.84 -19.73
C GLU A 14 26.70 10.62 -19.13
N ALA A 15 26.10 11.67 -18.56
CA ALA A 15 24.74 11.68 -18.03
C ALA A 15 23.65 11.24 -19.03
N ARG A 16 23.95 11.24 -20.33
CA ARG A 16 22.98 10.81 -21.39
C ARG A 16 22.51 9.38 -21.18
N SER A 17 23.42 8.48 -20.78
CA SER A 17 23.08 7.05 -20.62
C SER A 17 22.09 6.79 -19.49
N PRO A 18 22.31 7.20 -18.25
CA PRO A 18 21.34 7.00 -17.17
C PRO A 18 20.01 7.73 -17.40
N LEU A 19 20.03 8.90 -18.07
CA LEU A 19 18.79 9.59 -18.42
C LEU A 19 17.99 8.85 -19.49
N ALA A 20 18.65 8.32 -20.53
CA ALA A 20 18.01 7.52 -21.57
C ALA A 20 17.39 6.24 -20.99
N GLU A 21 18.09 5.56 -20.06
CA GLU A 21 17.56 4.39 -19.37
C GLU A 21 16.28 4.72 -18.58
N ALA A 22 16.26 5.83 -17.86
CA ALA A 22 15.07 6.29 -17.12
C ALA A 22 13.87 6.52 -18.05
N VAL A 23 14.10 7.16 -19.20
CA VAL A 23 13.06 7.42 -20.21
C VAL A 23 12.52 6.12 -20.79
N ILE A 24 13.41 5.21 -21.23
CA ILE A 24 13.01 3.91 -21.79
C ILE A 24 12.19 3.11 -20.76
N ARG A 25 12.65 3.03 -19.51
CA ARG A 25 11.92 2.34 -18.45
C ARG A 25 10.52 2.88 -18.25
N ARG A 26 10.38 4.20 -18.18
CA ARG A 26 9.05 4.82 -18.04
C ARG A 26 8.16 4.62 -19.27
N ALA A 27 8.74 4.67 -20.46
CA ALA A 27 8.00 4.48 -21.72
C ALA A 27 7.49 3.05 -21.91
N THR A 28 8.29 2.06 -21.51
CA THR A 28 7.97 0.64 -21.68
C THR A 28 7.26 -0.01 -20.50
N SER A 29 7.18 0.67 -19.33
CA SER A 29 6.46 0.14 -18.16
C SER A 29 4.95 0.06 -18.42
N PRO A 30 4.27 -0.96 -17.87
CA PRO A 30 2.81 -1.05 -17.95
C PRO A 30 2.15 0.23 -17.43
N LYS A 31 1.16 0.74 -18.15
CA LYS A 31 0.39 1.91 -17.74
C LYS A 31 -0.70 1.47 -16.76
N SER A 32 -0.81 2.17 -15.64
CA SER A 32 -1.87 1.96 -14.66
C SER A 32 -2.15 3.23 -13.89
N HIS A 33 -3.42 3.52 -13.67
CA HIS A 33 -3.90 4.59 -12.79
C HIS A 33 -4.44 4.04 -11.46
N SER A 34 -4.29 2.75 -11.19
CA SER A 34 -4.86 2.08 -10.01
C SER A 34 -4.36 2.71 -8.70
N ALA A 35 -3.08 3.05 -8.62
CA ALA A 35 -2.51 3.68 -7.42
C ALA A 35 -3.03 5.12 -7.22
N GLU A 36 -3.16 5.90 -8.29
CA GLU A 36 -3.70 7.26 -8.26
C GLU A 36 -5.16 7.25 -7.82
N LYS A 37 -6.00 6.41 -8.45
CA LYS A 37 -7.40 6.25 -8.05
C LYS A 37 -7.55 5.82 -6.59
N ALA A 38 -6.68 4.94 -6.11
CA ALA A 38 -6.71 4.46 -4.73
C ALA A 38 -6.46 5.59 -3.72
N ILE A 39 -5.44 6.40 -3.94
CA ILE A 39 -5.12 7.52 -3.04
C ILE A 39 -6.19 8.63 -3.13
N ASP A 40 -6.71 8.93 -4.32
CA ASP A 40 -7.75 9.91 -4.49
C ASP A 40 -9.05 9.51 -3.80
N ALA A 41 -9.43 8.23 -3.87
CA ALA A 41 -10.59 7.71 -3.15
C ALA A 41 -10.41 7.80 -1.62
N ALA A 42 -9.23 7.46 -1.11
CA ALA A 42 -8.93 7.58 0.31
C ALA A 42 -8.94 9.05 0.78
N LEU A 43 -8.37 9.96 0.00
CA LEU A 43 -8.38 11.40 0.28
C LEU A 43 -9.81 11.98 0.24
N ALA A 44 -10.66 11.50 -0.67
CA ALA A 44 -12.05 11.91 -0.74
C ALA A 44 -12.81 11.50 0.53
N ASP A 45 -12.63 10.29 1.03
CA ASP A 45 -13.24 9.85 2.28
C ASP A 45 -12.80 10.73 3.46
N VAL A 46 -11.52 11.05 3.58
CA VAL A 46 -11.00 11.96 4.63
C VAL A 46 -11.58 13.37 4.50
N LYS A 47 -11.61 13.94 3.31
CA LYS A 47 -12.18 15.28 3.04
C LYS A 47 -13.67 15.34 3.35
N ASN A 48 -14.39 14.24 3.18
CA ASN A 48 -15.81 14.12 3.51
C ASN A 48 -16.05 13.85 5.01
N GLY A 49 -15.04 14.03 5.84
CA GLY A 49 -15.13 13.86 7.29
C GLY A 49 -15.16 12.39 7.75
N GLN A 50 -14.84 11.45 6.89
CA GLN A 50 -14.71 10.03 7.23
C GLN A 50 -13.31 9.73 7.79
N SER A 51 -12.91 10.51 8.78
CA SER A 51 -11.67 10.32 9.55
C SER A 51 -12.03 9.75 10.91
N TYR A 52 -11.59 8.54 11.19
CA TYR A 52 -11.90 7.80 12.41
C TYR A 52 -10.61 7.29 13.04
N ASP A 53 -10.70 6.98 14.33
CA ASP A 53 -9.60 6.31 15.02
C ASP A 53 -9.34 4.93 14.41
N PHE A 54 -8.08 4.56 14.36
CA PHE A 54 -7.69 3.24 13.87
C PHE A 54 -8.11 2.13 14.84
N PRO A 55 -8.31 0.89 14.35
CA PRO A 55 -8.74 -0.24 15.17
C PRO A 55 -7.86 -0.44 16.40
N ARG A 56 -8.49 -0.79 17.51
CA ARG A 56 -7.83 -0.90 18.82
C ARG A 56 -6.65 -1.88 18.81
N GLN A 57 -6.76 -3.01 18.13
CA GLN A 57 -5.69 -4.01 18.00
C GLN A 57 -4.42 -3.47 17.31
N LEU A 58 -4.51 -2.35 16.61
CA LEU A 58 -3.36 -1.66 15.99
C LEU A 58 -2.72 -0.62 16.92
N GLN A 59 -3.35 -0.33 18.06
CA GLN A 59 -2.79 0.57 19.06
C GLN A 59 -1.69 -0.14 19.85
N ASN A 60 -0.82 0.64 20.47
CA ASN A 60 0.28 0.08 21.25
C ASN A 60 -0.23 -0.79 22.41
N VAL A 61 0.35 -1.97 22.58
CA VAL A 61 0.00 -2.94 23.64
C VAL A 61 0.01 -2.33 25.05
N HIS A 62 0.87 -1.34 25.30
CA HIS A 62 0.93 -0.65 26.58
C HIS A 62 -0.28 0.24 26.89
N CYS A 63 -1.06 0.59 25.86
CA CYS A 63 -2.30 1.35 26.01
C CYS A 63 -3.55 0.45 26.03
N ASP A 64 -3.39 -0.87 25.88
CA ASP A 64 -4.49 -1.82 25.84
C ASP A 64 -4.86 -2.25 27.27
N GLY A 65 -5.70 -1.52 27.93
CA GLY A 65 -6.17 -1.94 29.24
C GLY A 65 -6.81 -0.91 30.14
N GLU A 66 -6.51 0.36 30.01
CA GLU A 66 -7.20 1.39 30.81
C GLU A 66 -8.58 1.69 30.21
N GLY A 67 -9.64 1.22 30.88
CA GLY A 67 -11.04 1.53 30.55
C GLY A 67 -11.71 0.63 29.52
N ALA A 68 -11.10 -0.45 29.05
CA ALA A 68 -11.70 -1.30 28.04
C ALA A 68 -12.54 -2.45 28.62
N ALA A 69 -13.76 -2.64 28.11
CA ALA A 69 -14.66 -3.72 28.46
C ALA A 69 -14.12 -5.12 28.05
N VAL A 70 -13.31 -5.18 26.99
CA VAL A 70 -12.65 -6.41 26.51
C VAL A 70 -11.15 -6.16 26.47
N LYS A 71 -10.39 -6.93 27.23
CA LYS A 71 -8.91 -6.91 27.27
C LYS A 71 -8.35 -7.97 26.33
N GLY A 72 -7.14 -7.73 25.78
CA GLY A 72 -6.39 -8.76 25.06
C GLY A 72 -6.68 -8.83 23.56
N GLN A 73 -7.17 -7.77 22.94
CA GLN A 73 -7.13 -7.64 21.48
C GLN A 73 -5.71 -7.26 21.04
N HIS A 74 -4.91 -8.29 20.72
CA HIS A 74 -3.53 -8.08 20.30
C HIS A 74 -3.42 -8.01 18.78
N TYR A 75 -2.47 -7.19 18.31
CA TYR A 75 -2.05 -7.20 16.92
C TYR A 75 -1.51 -8.58 16.53
N LEU A 76 -2.08 -9.15 15.49
CA LEU A 76 -1.58 -10.38 14.91
C LEU A 76 -0.44 -10.04 13.94
N TYR A 77 0.78 -10.45 14.26
CA TYR A 77 1.95 -10.12 13.46
C TYR A 77 1.99 -11.00 12.18
N PRO A 78 1.85 -10.42 10.99
CA PRO A 78 1.69 -11.21 9.75
C PRO A 78 2.86 -12.16 9.47
N HIS A 79 4.09 -11.81 9.90
CA HIS A 79 5.26 -12.67 9.66
C HIS A 79 5.24 -13.99 10.45
N ASP A 80 4.38 -14.11 11.47
CA ASP A 80 4.20 -15.37 12.22
C ASP A 80 3.22 -16.33 11.51
N TYR A 81 2.63 -15.90 10.39
CA TYR A 81 1.61 -16.64 9.66
C TYR A 81 2.10 -17.04 8.26
N PRO A 82 1.55 -18.14 7.68
CA PRO A 82 1.86 -18.55 6.32
C PRO A 82 1.66 -17.42 5.30
N ASN A 83 2.56 -17.32 4.32
CA ASN A 83 2.57 -16.26 3.31
C ASN A 83 2.66 -14.83 3.88
N HIS A 84 3.07 -14.67 5.14
CA HIS A 84 3.14 -13.38 5.84
C HIS A 84 1.82 -12.61 5.78
N TRP A 85 0.70 -13.33 5.86
CA TRP A 85 -0.63 -12.75 5.83
C TRP A 85 -1.53 -13.35 6.91
N VAL A 86 -2.30 -12.49 7.56
CA VAL A 86 -3.32 -12.87 8.54
C VAL A 86 -4.56 -12.02 8.35
N LYS A 87 -5.72 -12.63 8.52
CA LYS A 87 -6.99 -11.91 8.43
C LYS A 87 -7.21 -11.09 9.68
N GLN A 88 -6.96 -9.79 9.60
CA GLN A 88 -7.32 -8.85 10.67
C GLN A 88 -7.79 -7.52 10.06
N GLN A 89 -8.53 -6.76 10.84
CA GLN A 89 -9.05 -5.47 10.40
C GLN A 89 -8.00 -4.38 10.58
N TYR A 90 -7.73 -3.61 9.54
CA TYR A 90 -6.81 -2.47 9.53
C TYR A 90 -7.53 -1.11 9.43
N LEU A 91 -8.70 -1.09 8.80
CA LEU A 91 -9.50 0.13 8.69
C LEU A 91 -10.46 0.27 9.88
N PRO A 92 -10.83 1.51 10.24
CA PRO A 92 -11.87 1.78 11.22
C PRO A 92 -13.20 1.10 10.89
N ASP A 93 -14.03 0.82 11.89
CA ASP A 93 -15.30 0.10 11.71
C ASP A 93 -16.20 0.65 10.59
N PRO A 94 -16.39 1.97 10.45
CA PRO A 94 -17.22 2.51 9.38
C PRO A 94 -16.63 2.28 7.98
N LEU A 95 -15.32 2.07 7.87
CA LEU A 95 -14.59 1.88 6.62
C LEU A 95 -14.12 0.43 6.40
N LYS A 96 -14.44 -0.50 7.30
CA LYS A 96 -13.90 -1.88 7.28
C LYS A 96 -14.10 -2.64 5.97
N ASN A 97 -15.15 -2.31 5.22
CA ASN A 97 -15.45 -2.92 3.93
C ASN A 97 -14.99 -2.08 2.73
N ARG A 98 -14.31 -0.96 2.97
CA ARG A 98 -13.84 -0.07 1.92
C ARG A 98 -12.66 -0.71 1.16
N VAL A 99 -12.73 -0.69 -0.14
CA VAL A 99 -11.64 -1.13 -1.02
C VAL A 99 -11.19 0.09 -1.82
N TYR A 100 -9.95 0.52 -1.62
CA TYR A 100 -9.38 1.66 -2.32
C TYR A 100 -8.61 1.26 -3.56
N TYR A 101 -7.85 0.16 -3.49
CA TYR A 101 -7.04 -0.30 -4.60
C TYR A 101 -7.77 -1.38 -5.40
N GLU A 102 -7.99 -1.09 -6.67
CA GLU A 102 -8.52 -2.03 -7.65
C GLU A 102 -7.44 -2.35 -8.67
N TYR A 103 -7.24 -3.65 -8.93
CA TYR A 103 -6.26 -4.11 -9.89
C TYR A 103 -6.64 -3.72 -11.31
N GLY A 104 -5.71 -3.07 -12.03
CA GLY A 104 -5.86 -2.79 -13.45
C GLY A 104 -5.70 -4.03 -14.32
N GLU A 105 -5.89 -3.84 -15.63
CA GLU A 105 -5.93 -4.95 -16.60
C GLU A 105 -4.54 -5.42 -17.06
N ASN A 106 -3.46 -4.74 -16.68
CA ASN A 106 -2.12 -5.15 -17.08
C ASN A 106 -1.71 -6.48 -16.41
N LYS A 107 -0.81 -7.21 -17.09
CA LYS A 107 -0.39 -8.57 -16.67
C LYS A 107 0.16 -8.64 -15.26
N LEU A 108 0.88 -7.60 -14.78
CA LEU A 108 1.48 -7.58 -13.45
C LEU A 108 0.41 -7.45 -12.36
N GLU A 109 -0.55 -6.55 -12.55
CA GLU A 109 -1.64 -6.37 -11.60
C GLU A 109 -2.59 -7.56 -11.57
N GLN A 110 -2.87 -8.17 -12.73
CA GLN A 110 -3.67 -9.41 -12.78
C GLN A 110 -2.96 -10.57 -12.09
N ALA A 111 -1.66 -10.75 -12.29
CA ALA A 111 -0.88 -11.77 -11.58
C ALA A 111 -0.89 -11.53 -10.05
N ALA A 112 -0.79 -10.28 -9.61
CA ALA A 112 -0.90 -9.93 -8.20
C ALA A 112 -2.30 -10.22 -7.65
N LYS A 113 -3.37 -9.91 -8.40
CA LYS A 113 -4.75 -10.24 -8.06
C LYS A 113 -4.95 -11.73 -7.85
N ASP A 114 -4.47 -12.54 -8.79
CA ASP A 114 -4.58 -14.00 -8.72
C ASP A 114 -3.79 -14.59 -7.54
N TYR A 115 -2.60 -14.08 -7.28
CA TYR A 115 -1.79 -14.46 -6.13
C TYR A 115 -2.54 -14.19 -4.82
N TRP A 116 -3.00 -12.97 -4.60
CA TRP A 116 -3.69 -12.58 -3.37
C TRP A 116 -5.06 -13.22 -3.21
N SER A 117 -5.78 -13.51 -4.29
CA SER A 117 -7.07 -14.21 -4.23
C SER A 117 -6.93 -15.65 -3.68
N ARG A 118 -5.77 -16.29 -3.89
CA ARG A 118 -5.47 -17.62 -3.36
C ARG A 118 -5.10 -17.59 -1.87
N ILE A 119 -4.46 -16.50 -1.43
CA ILE A 119 -3.99 -16.36 -0.04
C ILE A 119 -5.09 -15.85 0.89
N LYS A 120 -5.90 -14.90 0.42
CA LYS A 120 -6.96 -14.23 1.21
C LYS A 120 -8.28 -14.98 1.28
N LYS A 121 -8.25 -16.30 1.11
CA LYS A 121 -9.45 -17.15 1.24
C LYS A 121 -9.94 -17.25 2.67
#